data_9e61df51bb357436153ccf0b245bc985
#
_entry.id   9e61df51bb357436153ccf0b245bc985
#
_cell.length_a   1.000
_cell.length_b   1.000
_cell.length_c   1.000
_cell.angle_alpha   90.00
_cell.angle_beta   90.00
_cell.angle_gamma   90.00
#
_symmetry.space_group_name_H-M   'P 1'
#
loop_
_entity.id
_entity.type
_entity.pdbx_description
1 polymer ?
#
loop_
_entity_poly.entity_id
_entity_poly.type
_entity_poly.pdbx_seq_one_letter_code
_entity_poly.pdbx_strand_id
1 'polypeptide(L)'
;MERKIVIPGEVIIKGSDYLPGEGTEKNGEEILAMRYGLAEESNRLVKVISLSGVYQPRRGNVVIGRVESVNFNGWVIDIETADRAFLSVQEVPRYVNRDGLTDVMDVGDIVVSKIAGIGGRGIDLTIKSRGLGRIDGGMVAQINPNKVPRIIGKEGSMINLIKNESGCNITVGQNGLIWIKGDKIEDELLVRKAIAFIEKKSFASGLTDEVKSWFEKEKGGKGK
;
A
#
# COMPACT_ATOMS: atom_id res chain seq x y z
N MET A 1 11.09 -5.51 -24.98
CA MET A 1 9.69 -5.33 -25.49
C MET A 1 9.16 -3.98 -25.01
N GLU A 2 8.45 -3.22 -25.85
CA GLU A 2 7.71 -2.04 -25.38
C GLU A 2 6.61 -2.47 -24.42
N ARG A 3 6.39 -1.67 -23.37
CA ARG A 3 5.33 -1.94 -22.39
C ARG A 3 3.97 -1.84 -23.05
N LYS A 4 3.21 -2.93 -23.06
CA LYS A 4 1.87 -3.03 -23.64
C LYS A 4 0.85 -3.28 -22.55
N ILE A 5 -0.31 -2.63 -22.62
CA ILE A 5 -1.46 -2.97 -21.78
C ILE A 5 -2.04 -4.29 -22.28
N VAL A 6 -2.27 -5.22 -21.36
CA VAL A 6 -2.83 -6.55 -21.63
C VAL A 6 -4.00 -6.85 -20.70
N ILE A 7 -4.91 -7.68 -21.18
CA ILE A 7 -6.07 -8.17 -20.43
C ILE A 7 -5.91 -9.66 -20.12
N PRO A 8 -6.59 -10.20 -19.09
CA PRO A 8 -6.56 -11.63 -18.81
C PRO A 8 -6.92 -12.49 -20.00
N GLY A 9 -6.10 -13.54 -20.26
CA GLY A 9 -6.24 -14.43 -21.39
C GLY A 9 -5.54 -13.97 -22.69
N GLU A 10 -5.04 -12.73 -22.76
CA GLU A 10 -4.31 -12.25 -23.92
C GLU A 10 -2.91 -12.88 -24.01
N VAL A 11 -2.53 -13.32 -25.24
CA VAL A 11 -1.17 -13.80 -25.50
C VAL A 11 -0.21 -12.62 -25.55
N ILE A 12 0.76 -12.62 -24.65
CA ILE A 12 1.78 -11.56 -24.57
C ILE A 12 2.89 -11.81 -25.59
N ILE A 13 3.40 -13.04 -25.61
CA ILE A 13 4.52 -13.45 -26.47
C ILE A 13 4.45 -14.95 -26.74
N LYS A 14 5.00 -15.39 -27.86
CA LYS A 14 5.13 -16.80 -28.24
C LYS A 14 6.61 -17.17 -28.34
N GLY A 15 6.96 -18.35 -27.84
CA GLY A 15 8.27 -18.93 -27.93
C GLY A 15 8.59 -19.83 -26.74
N SER A 16 9.29 -20.94 -27.02
CA SER A 16 9.67 -21.93 -25.99
C SER A 16 10.62 -21.37 -24.94
N ASP A 17 11.41 -20.35 -25.32
CA ASP A 17 12.50 -19.77 -24.51
C ASP A 17 12.03 -18.78 -23.44
N TYR A 18 10.75 -18.38 -23.47
CA TYR A 18 10.20 -17.44 -22.52
C TYR A 18 9.70 -18.14 -21.26
N LEU A 19 9.95 -17.51 -20.12
CA LEU A 19 9.54 -17.97 -18.80
C LEU A 19 8.40 -17.11 -18.25
N PRO A 20 7.34 -17.72 -17.70
CA PRO A 20 6.29 -16.99 -17.05
C PRO A 20 6.78 -16.42 -15.71
N GLY A 21 6.48 -15.14 -15.49
CA GLY A 21 6.72 -14.43 -14.25
C GLY A 21 5.42 -14.09 -13.53
N GLU A 22 5.47 -13.06 -12.69
CA GLU A 22 4.29 -12.62 -11.95
C GLU A 22 3.17 -12.13 -12.88
N GLY A 23 1.95 -12.63 -12.66
CA GLY A 23 0.76 -12.26 -13.43
C GLY A 23 0.70 -12.85 -14.84
N THR A 24 1.52 -13.87 -15.13
CA THR A 24 1.51 -14.60 -16.40
C THR A 24 1.46 -16.11 -16.19
N GLU A 25 1.02 -16.83 -17.19
CA GLU A 25 1.00 -18.29 -17.22
C GLU A 25 1.51 -18.79 -18.58
N LYS A 26 2.22 -19.92 -18.58
CA LYS A 26 2.70 -20.55 -19.78
C LYS A 26 1.72 -21.63 -20.24
N ASN A 27 1.23 -21.51 -21.47
CA ASN A 27 0.38 -22.51 -22.11
C ASN A 27 1.05 -22.95 -23.43
N GLY A 28 1.71 -24.10 -23.40
CA GLY A 28 2.53 -24.58 -24.51
C GLY A 28 3.71 -23.61 -24.78
N GLU A 29 3.74 -23.02 -25.98
CA GLU A 29 4.75 -22.02 -26.37
C GLU A 29 4.28 -20.58 -26.16
N GLU A 30 3.09 -20.36 -25.61
CA GLU A 30 2.50 -19.05 -25.41
C GLU A 30 2.59 -18.62 -23.95
N ILE A 31 2.92 -17.35 -23.71
CA ILE A 31 2.81 -16.71 -22.38
C ILE A 31 1.55 -15.86 -22.38
N LEU A 32 0.61 -16.22 -21.51
CA LEU A 32 -0.68 -15.57 -21.34
C LEU A 32 -0.67 -14.58 -20.17
N ALA A 33 -1.36 -13.46 -20.33
CA ALA A 33 -1.65 -12.56 -19.22
C ALA A 33 -2.74 -13.16 -18.33
N MET A 34 -2.52 -13.19 -17.01
CA MET A 34 -3.50 -13.62 -16.03
C MET A 34 -4.18 -12.44 -15.32
N ARG A 35 -3.70 -11.22 -15.58
CA ARG A 35 -4.19 -9.98 -14.94
C ARG A 35 -4.21 -8.83 -15.93
N TYR A 36 -5.11 -7.88 -15.66
CA TYR A 36 -5.08 -6.59 -16.34
C TYR A 36 -3.86 -5.79 -15.87
N GLY A 37 -3.02 -5.39 -16.82
CA GLY A 37 -1.79 -4.70 -16.46
C GLY A 37 -0.88 -4.36 -17.62
N LEU A 38 0.33 -3.94 -17.29
CA LEU A 38 1.41 -3.68 -18.23
C LEU A 38 2.30 -4.91 -18.35
N ALA A 39 2.35 -5.51 -19.54
CA ALA A 39 3.30 -6.57 -19.85
C ALA A 39 4.70 -5.98 -19.98
N GLU A 40 5.65 -6.62 -19.34
CA GLU A 40 7.08 -6.29 -19.38
C GLU A 40 7.89 -7.57 -19.56
N GLU A 41 8.83 -7.53 -20.48
CA GLU A 41 9.78 -8.63 -20.69
C GLU A 41 11.18 -8.14 -20.30
N SER A 42 11.85 -8.92 -19.49
CA SER A 42 13.24 -8.70 -19.09
C SER A 42 13.99 -10.04 -19.02
N ASN A 43 15.03 -10.20 -19.81
CA ASN A 43 15.85 -11.42 -19.82
C ASN A 43 15.02 -12.70 -20.03
N ARG A 44 14.10 -12.68 -20.98
CA ARG A 44 13.15 -13.77 -21.28
C ARG A 44 12.13 -14.07 -20.20
N LEU A 45 12.14 -13.36 -19.08
CA LEU A 45 11.10 -13.41 -18.05
C LEU A 45 10.00 -12.42 -18.42
N VAL A 46 8.80 -12.91 -18.62
CA VAL A 46 7.61 -12.11 -18.97
C VAL A 46 6.74 -11.97 -17.75
N LYS A 47 6.42 -10.74 -17.35
CA LYS A 47 5.55 -10.45 -16.21
C LYS A 47 4.51 -9.40 -16.55
N VAL A 48 3.41 -9.37 -15.81
CA VAL A 48 2.39 -8.33 -15.90
C VAL A 48 2.37 -7.52 -14.62
N ILE A 49 2.68 -6.23 -14.72
CA ILE A 49 2.55 -5.26 -13.63
C ILE A 49 1.07 -4.90 -13.55
N SER A 50 0.39 -5.36 -12.51
CA SER A 50 -1.04 -5.11 -12.32
C SER A 50 -1.34 -3.63 -12.18
N LEU A 51 -2.33 -3.12 -12.93
CA LEU A 51 -2.81 -1.74 -12.88
C LEU A 51 -4.01 -1.56 -11.96
N SER A 52 -4.69 -2.66 -11.65
CA SER A 52 -5.83 -2.72 -10.72
C SER A 52 -5.89 -4.11 -10.09
N GLY A 53 -6.66 -4.23 -9.03
CA GLY A 53 -6.89 -5.50 -8.34
C GLY A 53 -6.72 -5.37 -6.83
N VAL A 54 -6.94 -6.48 -6.13
CA VAL A 54 -6.82 -6.60 -4.67
C VAL A 54 -5.36 -6.60 -4.25
N TYR A 55 -5.11 -6.10 -3.06
CA TYR A 55 -3.80 -6.18 -2.43
C TYR A 55 -3.37 -7.64 -2.25
N GLN A 56 -2.14 -7.92 -2.61
CA GLN A 56 -1.52 -9.22 -2.37
C GLN A 56 -0.46 -9.07 -1.29
N PRO A 57 -0.69 -9.69 -0.12
CA PRO A 57 0.27 -9.64 0.98
C PRO A 57 1.63 -10.21 0.58
N ARG A 58 2.71 -9.55 1.01
CA ARG A 58 4.08 -10.04 0.85
C ARG A 58 4.84 -9.82 2.14
N ARG A 59 5.66 -10.80 2.52
CA ARG A 59 6.57 -10.65 3.66
C ARG A 59 7.39 -9.38 3.52
N GLY A 60 7.47 -8.61 4.60
CA GLY A 60 8.21 -7.35 4.63
C GLY A 60 7.37 -6.12 4.26
N ASN A 61 6.16 -6.26 3.69
CA ASN A 61 5.30 -5.13 3.43
C ASN A 61 4.89 -4.45 4.74
N VAL A 62 4.88 -3.12 4.73
CA VAL A 62 4.24 -2.32 5.76
C VAL A 62 2.78 -2.13 5.37
N VAL A 63 1.89 -2.41 6.30
CA VAL A 63 0.44 -2.33 6.10
C VAL A 63 -0.20 -1.52 7.23
N ILE A 64 -1.31 -0.89 6.94
CA ILE A 64 -2.17 -0.25 7.92
C ILE A 64 -3.41 -1.13 8.08
N GLY A 65 -3.86 -1.34 9.31
CA GLY A 65 -5.06 -2.13 9.56
C GLY A 65 -5.82 -1.61 10.78
N ARG A 66 -7.00 -2.15 10.94
CA ARG A 66 -7.87 -1.89 12.09
C ARG A 66 -7.96 -3.13 12.97
N VAL A 67 -7.88 -2.94 14.28
CA VAL A 67 -8.10 -4.03 15.23
C VAL A 67 -9.55 -4.48 15.13
N GLU A 68 -9.76 -5.75 14.74
CA GLU A 68 -11.06 -6.38 14.61
C GLU A 68 -11.48 -7.08 15.93
N SER A 69 -10.52 -7.76 16.55
CA SER A 69 -10.76 -8.43 17.83
C SER A 69 -9.49 -8.55 18.67
N VAL A 70 -9.67 -8.61 19.99
CA VAL A 70 -8.62 -8.84 20.98
C VAL A 70 -8.77 -10.25 21.52
N ASN A 71 -7.72 -11.05 21.41
CA ASN A 71 -7.66 -12.42 21.90
C ASN A 71 -6.66 -12.52 23.07
N PHE A 72 -6.65 -13.62 23.79
CA PHE A 72 -5.79 -13.84 24.96
C PHE A 72 -4.27 -13.81 24.66
N ASN A 73 -3.86 -13.90 23.39
CA ASN A 73 -2.44 -13.93 22.98
C ASN A 73 -2.10 -12.86 21.93
N GLY A 74 -3.01 -11.91 21.65
CA GLY A 74 -2.78 -10.84 20.69
C GLY A 74 -4.05 -10.31 20.03
N TRP A 75 -3.88 -9.70 18.87
CA TRP A 75 -4.93 -8.98 18.14
C TRP A 75 -5.12 -9.55 16.74
N VAL A 76 -6.36 -9.68 16.32
CA VAL A 76 -6.70 -9.86 14.92
C VAL A 76 -6.87 -8.47 14.30
N ILE A 77 -6.16 -8.23 13.20
CA ILE A 77 -6.14 -6.94 12.52
C ILE A 77 -6.65 -7.14 11.11
N ASP A 78 -7.69 -6.39 10.75
CA ASP A 78 -8.14 -6.30 9.36
C ASP A 78 -7.20 -5.38 8.58
N ILE A 79 -6.53 -5.95 7.59
CA ILE A 79 -5.63 -5.25 6.65
C ILE A 79 -6.21 -5.21 5.23
N GLU A 80 -7.53 -5.39 5.10
CA GLU A 80 -8.27 -5.45 3.83
C GLU A 80 -7.80 -6.57 2.89
N THR A 81 -7.58 -7.76 3.45
CA THR A 81 -7.26 -8.98 2.72
C THR A 81 -8.25 -10.10 3.06
N ALA A 82 -8.32 -11.12 2.19
CA ALA A 82 -9.15 -12.30 2.46
C ALA A 82 -8.63 -13.11 3.67
N ASP A 83 -7.33 -13.08 3.89
CA ASP A 83 -6.68 -13.81 4.99
C ASP A 83 -6.67 -12.96 6.26
N ARG A 84 -6.88 -13.62 7.40
CA ARG A 84 -6.77 -12.97 8.72
C ARG A 84 -5.33 -12.62 9.03
N ALA A 85 -5.12 -11.41 9.51
CA ALA A 85 -3.81 -10.97 9.99
C ALA A 85 -3.78 -10.95 11.53
N PHE A 86 -2.75 -11.54 12.11
CA PHE A 86 -2.59 -11.69 13.54
C PHE A 86 -1.32 -11.01 14.04
N LEU A 87 -1.48 -10.18 15.08
CA LEU A 87 -0.38 -9.57 15.81
C LEU A 87 -0.27 -10.21 17.19
N SER A 88 0.80 -10.97 17.41
CA SER A 88 1.04 -11.60 18.71
C SER A 88 1.45 -10.58 19.77
N VAL A 89 1.05 -10.80 21.02
CA VAL A 89 1.52 -10.02 22.19
C VAL A 89 3.04 -10.00 22.31
N GLN A 90 3.73 -11.05 21.83
CA GLN A 90 5.20 -11.14 21.84
C GLN A 90 5.88 -10.14 20.87
N GLU A 91 5.12 -9.59 19.94
CA GLU A 91 5.58 -8.58 18.98
C GLU A 91 5.50 -7.15 19.52
N VAL A 92 4.88 -6.97 20.70
CA VAL A 92 4.85 -5.67 21.39
C VAL A 92 6.20 -5.42 22.08
N PRO A 93 6.82 -4.22 21.95
CA PRO A 93 8.15 -3.93 22.46
C PRO A 93 8.26 -3.93 24.00
N ARG A 94 7.14 -3.98 24.73
CA ARG A 94 7.08 -4.00 26.19
C ARG A 94 6.36 -5.24 26.69
N TYR A 95 6.67 -5.66 27.91
CA TYR A 95 5.89 -6.71 28.56
C TYR A 95 4.44 -6.23 28.78
N VAL A 96 3.50 -7.03 28.32
CA VAL A 96 2.06 -6.77 28.47
C VAL A 96 1.45 -7.96 29.21
N ASN A 97 0.76 -7.65 30.33
CA ASN A 97 -0.01 -8.68 31.01
C ASN A 97 -1.26 -9.04 30.17
N ARG A 98 -1.74 -10.28 30.27
CA ARG A 98 -2.90 -10.76 29.50
C ARG A 98 -4.17 -9.92 29.71
N ASP A 99 -4.34 -9.40 30.93
CA ASP A 99 -5.49 -8.56 31.29
C ASP A 99 -5.37 -7.10 30.79
N GLY A 100 -4.18 -6.70 30.31
CA GLY A 100 -3.89 -5.33 29.84
C GLY A 100 -3.76 -5.21 28.32
N LEU A 101 -4.24 -6.18 27.54
CA LEU A 101 -4.14 -6.14 26.08
C LEU A 101 -4.95 -4.99 25.47
N THR A 102 -6.13 -4.72 26.02
CA THR A 102 -6.99 -3.60 25.58
C THR A 102 -6.41 -2.23 25.89
N ASP A 103 -5.54 -2.12 26.93
CA ASP A 103 -4.83 -0.87 27.24
C ASP A 103 -3.73 -0.57 26.20
N VAL A 104 -3.26 -1.58 25.48
CA VAL A 104 -2.26 -1.43 24.43
C VAL A 104 -2.94 -1.09 23.11
N MET A 105 -3.92 -1.90 22.73
CA MET A 105 -4.74 -1.71 21.52
C MET A 105 -6.11 -2.33 21.74
N ASP A 106 -7.16 -1.59 21.45
CA ASP A 106 -8.55 -2.03 21.54
C ASP A 106 -9.19 -2.13 20.17
N VAL A 107 -10.35 -2.77 20.13
CA VAL A 107 -11.15 -2.93 18.91
C VAL A 107 -11.44 -1.55 18.28
N GLY A 108 -11.18 -1.43 17.00
CA GLY A 108 -11.33 -0.19 16.25
C GLY A 108 -10.05 0.67 16.15
N ASP A 109 -9.04 0.40 16.95
CA ASP A 109 -7.74 1.10 16.85
C ASP A 109 -7.07 0.85 15.49
N ILE A 110 -6.37 1.88 15.02
CA ILE A 110 -5.60 1.78 13.77
C ILE A 110 -4.15 1.46 14.10
N VAL A 111 -3.58 0.51 13.38
CA VAL A 111 -2.24 -0.01 13.62
C VAL A 111 -1.43 -0.02 12.33
N VAL A 112 -0.22 0.51 12.39
CA VAL A 112 0.80 0.32 11.35
C VAL A 112 1.64 -0.89 11.73
N SER A 113 1.70 -1.87 10.86
CA SER A 113 2.43 -3.11 11.12
C SER A 113 3.21 -3.56 9.90
N LYS A 114 4.11 -4.52 10.08
CA LYS A 114 4.86 -5.15 8.99
C LYS A 114 4.51 -6.63 8.93
N ILE A 115 4.35 -7.16 7.74
CA ILE A 115 4.12 -8.58 7.52
C ILE A 115 5.42 -9.33 7.81
N ALA A 116 5.40 -10.12 8.88
CA ALA A 116 6.51 -10.96 9.30
C ALA A 116 6.52 -12.31 8.58
N GLY A 117 5.34 -12.88 8.36
CA GLY A 117 5.16 -14.17 7.70
C GLY A 117 3.78 -14.30 7.05
N ILE A 118 3.68 -15.25 6.12
CA ILE A 118 2.42 -15.65 5.49
C ILE A 118 2.43 -17.17 5.46
N GLY A 119 1.40 -17.79 6.00
CA GLY A 119 1.29 -19.24 6.10
C GLY A 119 -0.14 -19.75 6.04
N GLY A 120 -0.34 -21.06 6.17
CA GLY A 120 -1.66 -21.69 6.08
C GLY A 120 -2.65 -21.28 7.19
N ARG A 121 -2.20 -20.57 8.22
CA ARG A 121 -3.04 -20.03 9.30
C ARG A 121 -3.38 -18.55 9.13
N GLY A 122 -2.85 -17.89 8.08
CA GLY A 122 -3.03 -16.47 7.80
C GLY A 122 -1.73 -15.70 7.76
N ILE A 123 -1.80 -14.42 8.10
CA ILE A 123 -0.71 -13.45 8.00
C ILE A 123 -0.24 -13.08 9.40
N ASP A 124 1.05 -13.28 9.67
CA ASP A 124 1.69 -12.87 10.91
C ASP A 124 2.23 -11.43 10.78
N LEU A 125 1.87 -10.59 11.75
CA LEU A 125 2.27 -9.19 11.81
C LEU A 125 3.31 -8.95 12.90
N THR A 126 4.12 -7.91 12.74
CA THR A 126 5.07 -7.42 13.75
C THR A 126 5.04 -5.90 13.83
N ILE A 127 5.29 -5.37 15.04
CA ILE A 127 5.43 -3.94 15.31
C ILE A 127 6.79 -3.59 15.97
N LYS A 128 7.76 -4.52 15.94
CA LYS A 128 9.07 -4.32 16.57
C LYS A 128 9.95 -3.26 15.90
N SER A 129 9.65 -2.87 14.67
CA SER A 129 10.43 -1.85 13.96
C SER A 129 9.98 -0.44 14.32
N ARG A 130 10.91 0.52 14.28
CA ARG A 130 10.62 1.93 14.54
C ARG A 130 9.54 2.47 13.57
N GLY A 131 8.59 3.23 14.10
CA GLY A 131 7.49 3.83 13.34
C GLY A 131 6.30 2.89 13.10
N LEU A 132 6.32 1.69 13.67
CA LEU A 132 5.21 0.76 13.70
C LEU A 132 4.49 0.80 15.05
N GLY A 133 3.23 0.38 15.07
CA GLY A 133 2.39 0.31 16.26
C GLY A 133 1.07 1.04 16.08
N ARG A 134 0.35 1.21 17.19
CA ARG A 134 -0.90 1.97 17.24
C ARG A 134 -0.64 3.43 16.85
N ILE A 135 -1.55 3.97 16.06
CA ILE A 135 -1.56 5.38 15.67
C ILE A 135 -2.86 6.04 16.13
N ASP A 136 -2.74 7.27 16.64
CA ASP A 136 -3.85 8.00 17.23
C ASP A 136 -4.16 9.27 16.43
N GLY A 137 -5.44 9.51 16.20
CA GLY A 137 -5.95 10.69 15.47
C GLY A 137 -5.59 10.69 13.99
N GLY A 138 -5.91 11.79 13.30
CA GLY A 138 -5.77 11.90 11.85
C GLY A 138 -6.86 11.15 11.10
N MET A 139 -6.69 11.04 9.78
CA MET A 139 -7.61 10.31 8.91
C MET A 139 -6.91 9.18 8.16
N VAL A 140 -7.69 8.17 7.77
CA VAL A 140 -7.24 7.11 6.87
C VAL A 140 -7.91 7.33 5.52
N ALA A 141 -7.10 7.43 4.47
CA ALA A 141 -7.54 7.44 3.08
C ALA A 141 -7.24 6.08 2.45
N GLN A 142 -8.08 5.66 1.51
CA GLN A 142 -7.93 4.41 0.78
C GLN A 142 -7.69 4.70 -0.70
N ILE A 143 -6.77 3.99 -1.31
CA ILE A 143 -6.45 4.02 -2.74
C ILE A 143 -6.30 2.60 -3.29
N ASN A 144 -6.26 2.48 -4.60
CA ASN A 144 -5.89 1.22 -5.22
C ASN A 144 -4.46 0.81 -4.81
N PRO A 145 -4.25 -0.39 -4.19
CA PRO A 145 -2.92 -0.85 -3.75
C PRO A 145 -1.86 -0.84 -4.85
N ASN A 146 -2.25 -1.12 -6.10
CA ASN A 146 -1.32 -1.12 -7.24
C ASN A 146 -0.81 0.29 -7.60
N LYS A 147 -1.46 1.36 -7.09
CA LYS A 147 -1.02 2.75 -7.28
C LYS A 147 -0.16 3.28 -6.13
N VAL A 148 -0.03 2.53 -5.03
CA VAL A 148 0.83 2.88 -3.89
C VAL A 148 2.25 3.27 -4.30
N PRO A 149 2.94 2.54 -5.22
CA PRO A 149 4.27 2.92 -5.67
C PRO A 149 4.34 4.33 -6.29
N ARG A 150 3.25 4.81 -6.89
CA ARG A 150 3.18 6.18 -7.45
C ARG A 150 3.04 7.25 -6.38
N ILE A 151 2.33 6.94 -5.28
CA ILE A 151 2.22 7.85 -4.13
C ILE A 151 3.54 7.94 -3.38
N ILE A 152 4.28 6.84 -3.27
CA ILE A 152 5.61 6.84 -2.65
C ILE A 152 6.61 7.55 -3.55
N GLY A 153 6.58 7.28 -4.86
CA GLY A 153 7.55 7.77 -5.83
C GLY A 153 8.90 7.07 -5.74
N LYS A 154 9.81 7.39 -6.68
CA LYS A 154 11.17 6.86 -6.68
C LYS A 154 11.90 7.35 -5.42
N GLU A 155 12.41 6.40 -4.62
CA GLU A 155 13.11 6.70 -3.36
C GLU A 155 12.33 7.59 -2.38
N GLY A 156 10.99 7.54 -2.44
CA GLY A 156 10.13 8.34 -1.58
C GLY A 156 9.95 9.80 -2.02
N SER A 157 10.37 10.17 -3.23
CA SER A 157 10.34 11.56 -3.71
C SER A 157 8.95 12.19 -3.69
N MET A 158 7.93 11.45 -4.11
CA MET A 158 6.56 11.97 -4.17
C MET A 158 5.95 12.13 -2.76
N ILE A 159 6.10 11.13 -1.89
CA ILE A 159 5.57 11.23 -0.53
C ILE A 159 6.26 12.31 0.28
N ASN A 160 7.58 12.53 0.09
CA ASN A 160 8.31 13.60 0.74
C ASN A 160 7.86 14.98 0.24
N LEU A 161 7.58 15.12 -1.07
CA LEU A 161 6.98 16.33 -1.61
C LEU A 161 5.66 16.64 -0.91
N ILE A 162 4.75 15.66 -0.82
CA ILE A 162 3.43 15.85 -0.20
C ILE A 162 3.59 16.25 1.28
N LYS A 163 4.49 15.59 2.02
CA LYS A 163 4.79 15.91 3.43
C LYS A 163 5.30 17.35 3.59
N ASN A 164 6.25 17.76 2.76
CA ASN A 164 6.84 19.08 2.81
C ASN A 164 5.83 20.18 2.46
N GLU A 165 4.98 19.93 1.44
CA GLU A 165 3.98 20.89 1.03
C GLU A 165 2.81 21.01 2.01
N SER A 166 2.43 19.94 2.70
CA SER A 166 1.28 19.95 3.60
C SER A 166 1.63 20.13 5.07
N GLY A 167 2.88 19.85 5.47
CA GLY A 167 3.27 19.76 6.88
C GLY A 167 2.70 18.57 7.63
N CYS A 168 1.98 17.66 6.94
CA CYS A 168 1.35 16.50 7.56
C CYS A 168 2.31 15.32 7.76
N ASN A 169 2.09 14.57 8.82
CA ASN A 169 2.65 13.23 8.96
C ASN A 169 1.83 12.25 8.12
N ILE A 170 2.51 11.50 7.26
CA ILE A 170 1.84 10.56 6.35
C ILE A 170 2.55 9.22 6.43
N THR A 171 1.77 8.16 6.65
CA THR A 171 2.24 6.77 6.56
C THR A 171 1.46 6.05 5.48
N VAL A 172 2.18 5.39 4.58
CA VAL A 172 1.58 4.68 3.44
C VAL A 172 1.70 3.18 3.64
N GLY A 173 0.55 2.52 3.75
CA GLY A 173 0.47 1.05 3.73
C GLY A 173 0.50 0.51 2.30
N GLN A 174 1.21 -0.60 2.11
CA GLN A 174 1.26 -1.29 0.81
C GLN A 174 -0.11 -1.86 0.40
N ASN A 175 -1.00 -2.03 1.38
CA ASN A 175 -2.39 -2.44 1.17
C ASN A 175 -3.31 -1.32 0.67
N GLY A 176 -2.77 -0.13 0.37
CA GLY A 176 -3.54 0.99 -0.17
C GLY A 176 -4.17 1.89 0.89
N LEU A 177 -4.01 1.58 2.18
CA LEU A 177 -4.42 2.47 3.25
C LEU A 177 -3.31 3.50 3.52
N ILE A 178 -3.70 4.77 3.66
CA ILE A 178 -2.78 5.88 3.91
C ILE A 178 -3.30 6.64 5.12
N TRP A 179 -2.49 6.66 6.18
CA TRP A 179 -2.76 7.47 7.34
C TRP A 179 -2.17 8.86 7.18
N ILE A 180 -2.96 9.88 7.52
CA ILE A 180 -2.64 11.30 7.37
C ILE A 180 -2.96 11.99 8.69
N LYS A 181 -2.00 12.72 9.24
CA LYS A 181 -2.20 13.54 10.45
C LYS A 181 -1.53 14.88 10.28
N GLY A 182 -2.33 15.93 10.29
CA GLY A 182 -1.91 17.33 10.29
C GLY A 182 -2.24 18.02 11.60
N ASP A 183 -1.77 19.25 11.76
CA ASP A 183 -2.16 20.11 12.86
C ASP A 183 -3.59 20.64 12.68
N LYS A 184 -4.04 20.73 11.43
CA LYS A 184 -5.37 21.20 11.03
C LYS A 184 -6.03 20.20 10.10
N ILE A 185 -7.34 20.05 10.24
CA ILE A 185 -8.15 19.17 9.36
C ILE A 185 -8.06 19.61 7.89
N GLU A 186 -7.92 20.92 7.63
CA GLU A 186 -7.79 21.47 6.28
C GLU A 186 -6.53 20.96 5.57
N ASP A 187 -5.44 20.73 6.30
CA ASP A 187 -4.18 20.22 5.75
C ASP A 187 -4.31 18.72 5.44
N GLU A 188 -4.99 17.96 6.32
CA GLU A 188 -5.31 16.54 6.07
C GLU A 188 -6.18 16.38 4.82
N LEU A 189 -7.22 17.21 4.67
CA LEU A 189 -8.08 17.23 3.50
C LEU A 189 -7.32 17.62 2.22
N LEU A 190 -6.38 18.54 2.32
CA LEU A 190 -5.50 18.92 1.20
C LEU A 190 -4.66 17.73 0.74
N VAL A 191 -4.06 16.99 1.68
CA VAL A 191 -3.31 15.77 1.38
C VAL A 191 -4.20 14.72 0.71
N ARG A 192 -5.42 14.50 1.23
CA ARG A 192 -6.37 13.57 0.64
C ARG A 192 -6.71 13.93 -0.80
N LYS A 193 -6.91 15.23 -1.10
CA LYS A 193 -7.12 15.70 -2.48
C LYS A 193 -5.89 15.49 -3.36
N ALA A 194 -4.67 15.73 -2.84
CA ALA A 194 -3.43 15.49 -3.56
C ALA A 194 -3.26 14.00 -3.92
N ILE A 195 -3.54 13.10 -2.98
CA ILE A 195 -3.52 11.66 -3.19
C ILE A 195 -4.51 11.26 -4.30
N ALA A 196 -5.75 11.76 -4.25
CA ALA A 196 -6.76 11.48 -5.28
C ALA A 196 -6.34 12.04 -6.67
N PHE A 197 -5.67 13.19 -6.70
CA PHE A 197 -5.12 13.74 -7.94
C PHE A 197 -4.03 12.84 -8.53
N ILE A 198 -3.09 12.38 -7.70
CA ILE A 198 -2.01 11.46 -8.12
C ILE A 198 -2.60 10.13 -8.59
N GLU A 199 -3.61 9.61 -7.88
CA GLU A 199 -4.26 8.37 -8.24
C GLU A 199 -4.90 8.43 -9.64
N LYS A 200 -5.58 9.54 -9.96
CA LYS A 200 -6.19 9.75 -11.29
C LYS A 200 -5.15 9.88 -12.40
N LYS A 201 -4.00 10.49 -12.10
CA LYS A 201 -2.92 10.75 -13.08
C LYS A 201 -1.74 9.78 -12.99
N SER A 202 -1.94 8.61 -12.38
CA SER A 202 -0.86 7.64 -12.10
C SER A 202 -0.05 7.17 -13.31
N PHE A 203 -0.53 7.41 -14.54
CA PHE A 203 0.14 7.06 -15.80
C PHE A 203 0.88 8.22 -16.46
N ALA A 204 0.72 9.46 -15.98
CA ALA A 204 1.36 10.63 -16.59
C ALA A 204 2.88 10.63 -16.34
N SER A 205 3.64 11.09 -17.34
CA SER A 205 5.04 11.45 -17.19
C SER A 205 5.14 12.86 -16.57
N GLY A 206 6.17 13.14 -15.77
CA GLY A 206 6.33 14.45 -15.13
C GLY A 206 5.36 14.74 -13.98
N LEU A 207 4.75 13.71 -13.39
CA LEU A 207 3.74 13.82 -12.34
C LEU A 207 4.21 14.66 -11.13
N THR A 208 5.50 14.61 -10.80
CA THR A 208 6.07 15.38 -9.67
C THR A 208 5.91 16.88 -9.84
N ASP A 209 6.17 17.38 -11.04
CA ASP A 209 6.06 18.81 -11.35
C ASP A 209 4.59 19.26 -11.42
N GLU A 210 3.73 18.38 -11.94
CA GLU A 210 2.28 18.62 -11.93
C GLU A 210 1.73 18.71 -10.49
N VAL A 211 2.18 17.84 -9.58
CA VAL A 211 1.77 17.87 -8.17
C VAL A 211 2.25 19.12 -7.48
N LYS A 212 3.48 19.60 -7.73
CA LYS A 212 3.97 20.88 -7.22
C LYS A 212 3.09 22.04 -7.66
N SER A 213 2.84 22.15 -8.96
CA SER A 213 1.99 23.21 -9.53
C SER A 213 0.54 23.12 -9.00
N TRP A 214 0.06 21.90 -8.71
CA TRP A 214 -1.25 21.70 -8.11
C TRP A 214 -1.29 22.25 -6.67
N PHE A 215 -0.27 21.97 -5.83
CA PHE A 215 -0.18 22.52 -4.48
C PHE A 215 -0.11 24.06 -4.47
N GLU A 216 0.65 24.65 -5.39
CA GLU A 216 0.76 26.11 -5.53
C GLU A 216 -0.61 26.75 -5.82
N LYS A 217 -1.41 26.13 -6.70
CA LYS A 217 -2.77 26.59 -7.04
C LYS A 217 -3.75 26.45 -5.86
N GLU A 218 -3.74 25.32 -5.17
CA GLU A 218 -4.65 25.07 -4.05
C GLU A 218 -4.33 25.98 -2.85
N LYS A 219 -3.05 26.27 -2.59
CA LYS A 219 -2.62 27.22 -1.54
C LYS A 219 -2.89 28.68 -1.94
N GLY A 220 -2.64 29.06 -3.19
CA GLY A 220 -2.90 30.40 -3.70
C GLY A 220 -4.38 30.76 -3.80
N GLY A 221 -5.26 29.77 -3.95
CA GLY A 221 -6.71 29.96 -3.95
C GLY A 221 -7.35 30.21 -2.57
N LYS A 222 -6.62 29.98 -1.47
CA LYS A 222 -7.08 30.24 -0.10
C LYS A 222 -6.83 31.68 0.38
N GLY A 223 -6.28 32.55 -0.47
CA GLY A 223 -5.93 33.96 -0.17
C GLY A 223 -6.86 35.00 -0.78
N LYS A 224 -8.07 34.63 -1.21
CA LYS A 224 -9.09 35.56 -1.69
C LYS A 224 -10.40 35.37 -0.95
#